data_56f393a6371e06f47c31c31ee523096c
#
_entry.id   56f393a6371e06f47c31c31ee523096c
#
_cell.length_a   1.000
_cell.length_b   1.000
_cell.length_c   1.000
_cell.angle_alpha   90.00
_cell.angle_beta   90.00
_cell.angle_gamma   90.00
#
_symmetry.space_group_name_H-M   'P 1'
#
loop_
_entity.id
_entity.type
_entity.pdbx_description
1 polymer ?
#
loop_
_entity_poly.entity_id
_entity_poly.type
_entity_poly.pdbx_seq_one_letter_code
_entity_poly.pdbx_strand_id
1 'polypeptide(L)'
;MKAFITVMGHDTVGVVAKVSGLCSELNINIEDVTQSILQGMCAMIMLVDLSHCNVGHEELHRRTDALAAEMKMQINVTRQEVFDAMHTI
;
A
#
# COMPACT_ATOMS: atom_id res chain seq x y z
N MET A 1 6.59 -0.67 -13.82
CA MET A 1 6.51 0.50 -12.92
C MET A 1 6.35 0.04 -11.49
N LYS A 2 7.19 0.55 -10.60
CA LYS A 2 7.13 0.15 -9.20
C LYS A 2 6.61 1.28 -8.32
N ALA A 3 6.01 0.90 -7.20
CA ALA A 3 5.46 1.84 -6.25
C ALA A 3 5.62 1.30 -4.83
N PHE A 4 5.53 2.20 -3.87
CA PHE A 4 5.42 1.84 -2.46
C PHE A 4 4.00 2.07 -2.01
N ILE A 5 3.42 1.07 -1.36
CA ILE A 5 2.15 1.21 -0.66
C ILE A 5 2.49 1.27 0.83
N THR A 6 2.14 2.38 1.47
CA THR A 6 2.37 2.55 2.90
C THR A 6 1.04 2.50 3.63
N VAL A 7 1.00 1.75 4.73
CA VAL A 7 -0.21 1.57 5.54
C VAL A 7 0.14 1.90 6.98
N MET A 8 -0.60 2.83 7.57
CA MET A 8 -0.34 3.27 8.94
C MET A 8 -1.64 3.42 9.71
N GLY A 9 -1.66 2.96 10.94
CA GLY A 9 -2.81 3.07 11.82
C GLY A 9 -2.75 2.09 12.97
N HIS A 10 -3.84 2.01 13.72
CA HIS A 10 -3.93 1.04 14.80
C HIS A 10 -3.90 -0.38 14.23
N ASP A 11 -3.12 -1.25 14.87
CA ASP A 11 -3.04 -2.64 14.47
C ASP A 11 -4.40 -3.30 14.66
N THR A 12 -4.91 -3.91 13.59
CA THR A 12 -6.17 -4.64 13.60
C THR A 12 -5.98 -5.97 12.91
N VAL A 13 -6.87 -6.91 13.24
CA VAL A 13 -6.85 -8.21 12.59
C VAL A 13 -7.10 -8.04 11.10
N GLY A 14 -6.29 -8.67 10.29
CA GLY A 14 -6.52 -8.74 8.85
C GLY A 14 -5.94 -7.60 8.02
N VAL A 15 -5.10 -6.74 8.59
CA VAL A 15 -4.48 -5.64 7.83
C VAL A 15 -3.75 -6.17 6.61
N VAL A 16 -2.84 -7.12 6.81
CA VAL A 16 -2.05 -7.70 5.71
C VAL A 16 -2.95 -8.41 4.71
N ALA A 17 -3.92 -9.18 5.21
CA ALA A 17 -4.83 -9.92 4.34
C ALA A 17 -5.66 -9.00 3.46
N LYS A 18 -6.18 -7.90 4.01
CA LYS A 18 -7.02 -6.97 3.25
C LYS A 18 -6.22 -6.21 2.21
N VAL A 19 -5.03 -5.73 2.57
CA VAL A 19 -4.20 -4.97 1.64
C VAL A 19 -3.66 -5.90 0.54
N SER A 20 -3.17 -7.08 0.89
CA SER A 20 -2.70 -8.03 -0.10
C SER A 20 -3.84 -8.57 -0.97
N GLY A 21 -5.04 -8.71 -0.39
CA GLY A 21 -6.24 -9.08 -1.14
C GLY A 21 -6.58 -8.06 -2.21
N LEU A 22 -6.50 -6.77 -1.88
CA LEU A 22 -6.69 -5.71 -2.85
C LEU A 22 -5.64 -5.78 -3.96
N CYS A 23 -4.38 -5.98 -3.61
CA CYS A 23 -3.32 -6.15 -4.60
C CYS A 23 -3.59 -7.32 -5.54
N SER A 24 -4.01 -8.46 -4.98
CA SER A 24 -4.36 -9.64 -5.78
C SER A 24 -5.52 -9.33 -6.74
N GLU A 25 -6.54 -8.66 -6.25
CA GLU A 25 -7.71 -8.31 -7.05
C GLU A 25 -7.36 -7.39 -8.22
N LEU A 26 -6.43 -6.48 -7.99
CA LEU A 26 -5.99 -5.52 -9.01
C LEU A 26 -4.80 -6.01 -9.84
N ASN A 27 -4.39 -7.25 -9.64
CA ASN A 27 -3.27 -7.87 -10.32
C ASN A 27 -1.95 -7.09 -10.10
N ILE A 28 -1.75 -6.66 -8.88
CA ILE A 28 -0.54 -5.98 -8.44
C ILE A 28 0.37 -7.00 -7.77
N ASN A 29 1.61 -7.11 -8.24
CA ASN A 29 2.58 -8.03 -7.67
C ASN A 29 3.30 -7.39 -6.49
N ILE A 30 3.26 -8.06 -5.33
CA ILE A 30 3.96 -7.62 -4.14
C ILE A 30 5.36 -8.21 -4.18
N GLU A 31 6.37 -7.35 -4.19
CA GLU A 31 7.77 -7.77 -4.27
C GLU A 31 8.45 -7.84 -2.91
N ASP A 32 8.05 -6.98 -1.99
CA ASP A 32 8.66 -6.94 -0.67
C ASP A 32 7.69 -6.28 0.31
N VAL A 33 7.77 -6.68 1.58
CA VAL A 33 6.92 -6.13 2.63
C VAL A 33 7.75 -5.97 3.89
N THR A 34 7.67 -4.80 4.50
CA THR A 34 8.22 -4.53 5.83
C THR A 34 7.09 -4.07 6.73
N GLN A 35 6.95 -4.69 7.89
CA GLN A 35 5.92 -4.32 8.85
C GLN A 35 6.53 -4.15 10.23
N SER A 36 6.13 -3.10 10.91
CA SER A 36 6.55 -2.82 12.28
C SER A 36 5.31 -2.51 13.12
N ILE A 37 5.24 -3.08 14.31
CA ILE A 37 4.16 -2.81 15.24
C ILE A 37 4.80 -2.28 16.52
N LEU A 38 4.42 -1.07 16.90
CA LEU A 38 4.95 -0.41 18.09
C LEU A 38 3.79 0.18 18.87
N GLN A 39 3.59 -0.28 20.10
CA GLN A 39 2.54 0.21 21.00
C GLN A 39 1.16 0.20 20.34
N GLY A 40 0.83 -0.88 19.62
CA GLY A 40 -0.46 -1.03 18.97
C GLY A 40 -0.61 -0.28 17.65
N MET A 41 0.43 0.41 17.20
CA MET A 41 0.42 1.09 15.91
C MET A 41 1.13 0.22 14.87
N CYS A 42 0.49 0.02 13.74
CA CYS A 42 1.05 -0.71 12.61
C CYS A 42 1.59 0.27 11.58
N ALA A 43 2.81 0.03 11.13
CA ALA A 43 3.38 0.73 9.99
C ALA A 43 3.88 -0.32 9.01
N MET A 44 3.30 -0.36 7.82
CA MET A 44 3.66 -1.34 6.80
C MET A 44 4.05 -0.63 5.53
N ILE A 45 5.14 -1.08 4.92
CA ILE A 45 5.61 -0.57 3.62
C ILE A 45 5.73 -1.76 2.69
N MET A 46 5.08 -1.65 1.54
CA MET A 46 5.10 -2.70 0.52
C MET A 46 5.68 -2.15 -0.77
N LEU A 47 6.68 -2.83 -1.31
CA LEU A 47 7.16 -2.56 -2.66
C LEU A 47 6.36 -3.41 -3.62
N VAL A 48 5.73 -2.78 -4.59
CA VAL A 48 4.85 -3.47 -5.54
C VAL A 48 5.22 -3.12 -6.98
N ASP A 49 4.87 -4.01 -7.89
CA ASP A 49 5.01 -3.79 -9.33
C ASP A 49 3.62 -3.59 -9.92
N LEU A 50 3.40 -2.42 -10.51
CA LEU A 50 2.12 -2.03 -11.11
C LEU A 50 2.04 -2.34 -12.60
N SER A 51 3.05 -3.01 -13.18
CA SER A 51 3.13 -3.24 -14.63
C SER A 51 1.92 -3.97 -15.19
N HIS A 52 1.31 -4.84 -14.40
CA HIS A 52 0.16 -5.63 -14.83
C HIS A 52 -1.11 -5.27 -14.07
N CYS A 53 -1.12 -4.11 -13.40
CA CYS A 53 -2.31 -3.64 -12.70
C CYS A 53 -3.46 -3.50 -13.70
N ASN A 54 -4.63 -4.02 -13.32
CA ASN A 54 -5.77 -4.09 -14.24
C ASN A 54 -6.68 -2.88 -14.17
N VAL A 55 -6.29 -1.83 -13.45
CA VAL A 55 -7.02 -0.56 -13.38
C VAL A 55 -6.06 0.60 -13.58
N GLY A 56 -6.61 1.76 -13.95
CA GLY A 56 -5.83 2.98 -14.08
C GLY A 56 -5.50 3.60 -12.73
N HIS A 57 -4.69 4.63 -12.78
CA HIS A 57 -4.17 5.32 -11.59
C HIS A 57 -5.29 5.88 -10.70
N GLU A 58 -6.30 6.51 -11.30
CA GLU A 58 -7.41 7.08 -10.53
C GLU A 58 -8.21 6.01 -9.79
N GLU A 59 -8.49 4.91 -10.47
CA GLU A 59 -9.23 3.81 -9.86
C GLU A 59 -8.40 3.14 -8.75
N LEU A 60 -7.11 3.02 -8.94
CA LEU A 60 -6.23 2.49 -7.91
C LEU A 60 -6.31 3.35 -6.64
N HIS A 61 -6.20 4.67 -6.78
CA HIS A 61 -6.33 5.58 -5.64
C HIS A 61 -7.70 5.49 -5.00
N ARG A 62 -8.75 5.41 -5.80
CA ARG A 62 -10.11 5.27 -5.28
C ARG A 62 -10.26 3.99 -4.45
N ARG A 63 -9.69 2.90 -4.93
CA ARG A 63 -9.77 1.61 -4.24
C ARG A 63 -8.95 1.60 -2.95
N THR A 64 -7.76 2.19 -2.96
CA THR A 64 -6.95 2.29 -1.74
C THR A 64 -7.58 3.23 -0.72
N ASP A 65 -8.17 4.34 -1.17
CA ASP A 65 -8.87 5.26 -0.26
C ASP A 65 -10.10 4.61 0.37
N ALA A 66 -10.83 3.82 -0.40
CA ALA A 66 -11.99 3.08 0.11
C ALA A 66 -11.57 2.06 1.18
N LEU A 67 -10.49 1.34 0.92
CA LEU A 67 -9.98 0.37 1.89
C LEU A 67 -9.46 1.07 3.15
N ALA A 68 -8.78 2.21 2.99
CA ALA A 68 -8.30 3.00 4.11
C ALA A 68 -9.46 3.44 5.01
N ALA A 69 -10.55 3.89 4.43
CA ALA A 69 -11.74 4.30 5.18
C ALA A 69 -12.37 3.10 5.89
N GLU A 70 -12.46 1.96 5.22
CA GLU A 70 -13.01 0.74 5.81
C GLU A 70 -12.18 0.29 7.02
N MET A 71 -10.86 0.35 6.92
CA MET A 71 -9.95 -0.11 7.97
C MET A 71 -9.63 0.96 8.99
N LYS A 72 -10.05 2.21 8.76
CA LYS A 72 -9.72 3.37 9.59
C LYS A 72 -8.21 3.53 9.73
N MET A 73 -7.51 3.39 8.61
CA MET A 73 -6.06 3.53 8.52
C MET A 73 -5.72 4.49 7.39
N GLN A 74 -4.46 4.90 7.32
CA GLN A 74 -3.96 5.69 6.21
C GLN A 74 -3.26 4.75 5.24
N ILE A 75 -3.65 4.80 3.97
CA ILE A 75 -3.01 4.03 2.90
C ILE A 75 -2.59 5.02 1.82
N ASN A 76 -1.31 5.01 1.49
CA ASN A 76 -0.77 5.87 0.44
C ASN A 76 -0.05 5.03 -0.60
N VAL A 77 -0.20 5.42 -1.87
CA VAL A 77 0.52 4.81 -2.98
C VAL A 77 1.43 5.87 -3.57
N THR A 78 2.74 5.62 -3.52
CA THR A 78 3.74 6.55 -4.03
C THR A 78 4.61 5.81 -5.04
N ARG A 79 4.72 6.31 -6.27
CA ARG A 79 5.59 5.69 -7.25
C ARG A 79 7.03 5.74 -6.77
N GLN A 80 7.79 4.69 -7.07
CA GLN A 80 9.17 4.57 -6.61
C GLN A 80 10.02 5.77 -7.03
N GLU A 81 9.86 6.24 -8.27
CA GLU A 81 10.60 7.38 -8.78
C GLU A 81 10.34 8.66 -7.98
N VAL A 82 9.09 8.85 -7.52
CA VAL A 82 8.74 10.01 -6.68
C VAL A 82 9.34 9.84 -5.29
N PHE A 83 9.27 8.65 -4.74
CA PHE A 83 9.84 8.35 -3.43
C PHE A 83 11.35 8.57 -3.44
N ASP A 84 12.03 8.09 -4.48
CA ASP A 84 13.48 8.25 -4.61
C ASP A 84 13.87 9.72 -4.71
N ALA A 85 13.08 10.51 -5.44
CA ALA A 85 13.33 11.96 -5.56
C ALA A 85 13.20 12.67 -4.22
N MET A 86 12.24 12.27 -3.39
CA MET A 86 12.05 12.86 -2.07
C MET A 86 13.12 12.41 -1.06
N HIS A 87 13.73 11.26 -1.30
CA HIS A 87 14.72 10.67 -0.41
C HIS A 87 16.14 11.09 -0.73
N THR A 88 16.33 11.95 -1.71
CA THR A 88 17.63 12.46 -2.12
C THR A 88 18.10 13.52 -1.14
N ILE A 89 19.29 13.34 -0.62
CA ILE A 89 19.90 14.30 0.27
C ILE A 89 21.04 15.00 -0.45
#